data_690c0f96e73a4eb626341460c2e4334e
#
_entry.id   690c0f96e73a4eb626341460c2e4334e
#
_cell.length_a   1.000
_cell.length_b   1.000
_cell.length_c   1.000
_cell.angle_alpha   90.00
_cell.angle_beta   90.00
_cell.angle_gamma   90.00
#
_symmetry.space_group_name_H-M   'P 1'
#
loop_
_entity.id
_entity.type
_entity.pdbx_description
1 polymer ?
#
loop_
_entity_poly.entity_id
_entity_poly.type
_entity_poly.pdbx_seq_one_letter_code
_entity_poly.pdbx_strand_id
1 'polypeptide(L)'
;MSRQINKERTRHRLLQAILKTIQRYGHGTLTTGRVAQLAGVAQPTFYVHFRSMDQALEQVAEWVAQELSPGLNPEASAELDRAADVLHEAVRKCTRSLVRDRKVAEVFLSNRRDQTSALGRRWTVLTGSLRERMRQIVVQVRPDISASEAALHAELLVSVVYGLAEAHLDGRVDDLDRAAATASRAIVTSVLSSSSVADAA
;
A
#
# COMPACT_ATOMS: atom_id res chain seq x y z
N MET A 1 -5.36 19.60 29.04
CA MET A 1 -5.29 19.55 27.57
C MET A 1 -3.86 19.66 27.01
N SER A 2 -3.02 20.60 27.41
CA SER A 2 -1.66 20.80 26.85
C SER A 2 -0.72 19.59 27.01
N ARG A 3 -0.76 18.87 28.14
CA ARG A 3 0.14 17.72 28.44
C ARG A 3 -0.13 16.51 27.54
N GLN A 4 -1.41 16.23 27.23
CA GLN A 4 -1.81 15.15 26.34
C GLN A 4 -1.40 15.45 24.90
N ILE A 5 -1.63 16.67 24.44
CA ILE A 5 -1.24 17.13 23.09
C ILE A 5 0.28 17.01 22.89
N ASN A 6 1.08 17.43 23.90
CA ASN A 6 2.53 17.31 23.84
C ASN A 6 2.99 15.84 23.85
N LYS A 7 2.30 14.95 24.56
CA LYS A 7 2.59 13.52 24.57
C LYS A 7 2.36 12.89 23.17
N GLU A 8 1.22 13.16 22.56
CA GLU A 8 0.91 12.67 21.20
C GLU A 8 1.88 13.24 20.14
N ARG A 9 2.21 14.51 20.24
CA ARG A 9 3.18 15.15 19.34
C ARG A 9 4.57 14.51 19.45
N THR A 10 5.04 14.22 20.67
CA THR A 10 6.33 13.55 20.88
C THR A 10 6.29 12.12 20.35
N ARG A 11 5.21 11.40 20.58
CA ARG A 11 5.02 10.04 20.05
C ARG A 11 5.08 10.03 18.53
N HIS A 12 4.37 10.95 17.87
CA HIS A 12 4.38 11.06 16.41
C HIS A 12 5.79 11.38 15.87
N ARG A 13 6.56 12.27 16.53
CA ARG A 13 7.96 12.56 16.17
C ARG A 13 8.84 11.31 16.26
N LEU A 14 8.65 10.47 17.26
CA LEU A 14 9.36 9.19 17.41
C LEU A 14 9.02 8.22 16.27
N LEU A 15 7.74 8.07 15.91
CA LEU A 15 7.33 7.24 14.77
C LEU A 15 7.93 7.74 13.44
N GLN A 16 7.90 9.04 13.20
CA GLN A 16 8.56 9.64 12.02
C GLN A 16 10.08 9.41 12.02
N ALA A 17 10.73 9.47 13.19
CA ALA A 17 12.17 9.21 13.31
C ALA A 17 12.49 7.74 13.01
N ILE A 18 11.63 6.79 13.39
CA ILE A 18 11.79 5.37 13.03
C ILE A 18 11.71 5.21 11.51
N LEU A 19 10.66 5.72 10.86
CA LEU A 19 10.52 5.67 9.39
C LEU A 19 11.75 6.24 8.68
N LYS A 20 12.19 7.43 9.11
CA LYS A 20 13.37 8.09 8.54
C LYS A 20 14.66 7.28 8.74
N THR A 21 14.78 6.57 9.87
CA THR A 21 15.93 5.71 10.14
C THR A 21 15.91 4.49 9.21
N ILE A 22 14.76 3.83 9.06
CA ILE A 22 14.61 2.68 8.16
C ILE A 22 14.91 3.08 6.71
N GLN A 23 14.34 4.18 6.25
CA GLN A 23 14.55 4.68 4.90
C GLN A 23 16.03 4.99 4.60
N ARG A 24 16.70 5.65 5.55
CA ARG A 24 18.06 6.17 5.31
C ARG A 24 19.16 5.13 5.54
N TYR A 25 18.96 4.22 6.49
CA TYR A 25 20.01 3.34 6.99
C TYR A 25 19.61 1.86 7.03
N GLY A 26 18.38 1.53 6.67
CA GLY A 26 17.82 0.17 6.73
C GLY A 26 17.35 -0.22 8.14
N HIS A 27 16.53 -1.27 8.19
CA HIS A 27 15.89 -1.75 9.41
C HIS A 27 16.89 -2.19 10.49
N GLY A 28 17.98 -2.86 10.10
CA GLY A 28 19.00 -3.38 11.03
C GLY A 28 19.78 -2.32 11.84
N THR A 29 19.61 -1.03 11.50
CA THR A 29 20.32 0.07 12.19
C THR A 29 19.46 0.75 13.29
N LEU A 30 18.24 0.27 13.51
CA LEU A 30 17.33 0.85 14.49
C LEU A 30 17.87 0.62 15.92
N THR A 31 18.08 1.73 16.63
CA THR A 31 18.33 1.75 18.08
C THR A 31 17.49 2.84 18.73
N THR A 32 17.08 2.63 19.98
CA THR A 32 16.29 3.62 20.73
C THR A 32 17.01 4.95 20.90
N GLY A 33 18.34 4.92 21.04
CA GLY A 33 19.18 6.11 21.12
C GLY A 33 19.17 6.91 19.82
N ARG A 34 19.37 6.25 18.66
CA ARG A 34 19.34 6.90 17.33
C ARG A 34 17.98 7.49 17.04
N VAL A 35 16.91 6.75 17.33
CA VAL A 35 15.52 7.22 17.13
C VAL A 35 15.23 8.43 18.00
N ALA A 36 15.60 8.39 19.29
CA ALA A 36 15.41 9.52 20.21
C ALA A 36 16.19 10.76 19.75
N GLN A 37 17.46 10.59 19.39
CA GLN A 37 18.30 11.66 18.86
C GLN A 37 17.67 12.30 17.60
N LEU A 38 17.21 11.50 16.65
CA LEU A 38 16.59 11.98 15.42
C LEU A 38 15.23 12.65 15.68
N ALA A 39 14.51 12.20 16.71
CA ALA A 39 13.28 12.82 17.16
C ALA A 39 13.53 14.09 18.01
N GLY A 40 14.78 14.42 18.36
CA GLY A 40 15.13 15.58 19.17
C GLY A 40 14.62 15.45 20.61
N VAL A 41 14.73 14.24 21.20
CA VAL A 41 14.36 13.96 22.59
C VAL A 41 15.45 13.13 23.28
N ALA A 42 15.45 13.10 24.62
CA ALA A 42 16.34 12.22 25.37
C ALA A 42 15.92 10.74 25.21
N GLN A 43 16.87 9.81 25.20
CA GLN A 43 16.58 8.39 25.06
C GLN A 43 15.56 7.84 26.06
N PRO A 44 15.55 8.22 27.35
CA PRO A 44 14.51 7.78 28.28
C PRO A 44 13.09 8.16 27.85
N THR A 45 12.93 9.26 27.08
CA THR A 45 11.63 9.68 26.56
C THR A 45 11.04 8.66 25.60
N PHE A 46 11.87 7.89 24.87
CA PHE A 46 11.38 6.79 24.04
C PHE A 46 10.56 5.79 24.88
N TYR A 47 11.08 5.41 26.05
CA TYR A 47 10.44 4.42 26.92
C TYR A 47 9.19 4.95 27.66
N VAL A 48 8.99 6.26 27.70
CA VAL A 48 7.71 6.86 28.12
C VAL A 48 6.57 6.57 27.12
N HIS A 49 6.92 6.36 25.84
CA HIS A 49 5.95 6.16 24.76
C HIS A 49 5.85 4.71 24.28
N PHE A 50 6.95 3.96 24.31
CA PHE A 50 7.03 2.58 23.81
C PHE A 50 7.81 1.70 24.78
N ARG A 51 7.30 0.51 25.06
CA ARG A 51 7.96 -0.47 25.95
C ARG A 51 9.21 -1.09 25.30
N SER A 52 9.20 -1.19 23.96
CA SER A 52 10.28 -1.76 23.16
C SER A 52 10.31 -1.16 21.77
N MET A 53 11.38 -1.42 21.01
CA MET A 53 11.46 -1.07 19.58
C MET A 53 10.41 -1.85 18.78
N ASP A 54 10.15 -3.11 19.10
CA ASP A 54 9.14 -3.92 18.41
C ASP A 54 7.75 -3.32 18.54
N GLN A 55 7.37 -2.88 19.75
CA GLN A 55 6.11 -2.17 19.95
C GLN A 55 6.05 -0.87 19.13
N ALA A 56 7.14 -0.14 19.04
CA ALA A 56 7.18 1.07 18.24
C ALA A 56 7.06 0.75 16.73
N LEU A 57 7.68 -0.32 16.25
CA LEU A 57 7.57 -0.79 14.86
C LEU A 57 6.16 -1.26 14.50
N GLU A 58 5.47 -1.98 15.40
CA GLU A 58 4.05 -2.33 15.20
C GLU A 58 3.20 -1.07 15.01
N GLN A 59 3.48 -0.02 15.76
CA GLN A 59 2.74 1.24 15.62
C GLN A 59 3.13 2.03 14.37
N VAL A 60 4.38 1.97 13.93
CA VAL A 60 4.77 2.50 12.62
C VAL A 60 4.04 1.77 11.52
N ALA A 61 4.00 0.43 11.57
CA ALA A 61 3.32 -0.38 10.58
C ALA A 61 1.81 -0.09 10.53
N GLU A 62 1.17 0.08 11.69
CA GLU A 62 -0.23 0.47 11.79
C GLU A 62 -0.48 1.86 11.19
N TRP A 63 0.34 2.85 11.57
CA TRP A 63 0.23 4.21 11.04
C TRP A 63 0.40 4.23 9.52
N VAL A 64 1.43 3.58 8.98
CA VAL A 64 1.66 3.47 7.53
C VAL A 64 0.47 2.82 6.83
N ALA A 65 -0.08 1.75 7.42
CA ALA A 65 -1.25 1.07 6.88
C ALA A 65 -2.49 1.98 6.85
N GLN A 66 -2.72 2.77 7.90
CA GLN A 66 -3.82 3.72 7.95
C GLN A 66 -3.68 4.84 6.91
N GLU A 67 -2.46 5.30 6.63
CA GLU A 67 -2.20 6.31 5.59
C GLU A 67 -2.47 5.77 4.17
N LEU A 68 -2.18 4.49 3.93
CA LEU A 68 -2.34 3.86 2.61
C LEU A 68 -3.73 3.26 2.39
N SER A 69 -4.39 2.78 3.44
CA SER A 69 -5.64 2.02 3.36
C SER A 69 -6.77 2.73 2.58
N PRO A 70 -7.04 4.04 2.77
CA PRO A 70 -8.12 4.71 2.05
C PRO A 70 -7.93 4.68 0.52
N GLY A 71 -6.68 4.78 0.07
CA GLY A 71 -6.37 4.76 -1.36
C GLY A 71 -6.21 3.36 -1.94
N LEU A 72 -5.95 2.37 -1.08
CA LEU A 72 -5.87 0.95 -1.47
C LEU A 72 -7.21 0.21 -1.28
N ASN A 73 -8.29 0.93 -1.08
CA ASN A 73 -9.65 0.40 -1.03
C ASN A 73 -10.51 1.04 -2.15
N PRO A 74 -10.25 0.74 -3.42
CA PRO A 74 -11.00 1.31 -4.53
C PRO A 74 -12.44 0.86 -4.47
N GLU A 75 -13.36 1.77 -4.79
CA GLU A 75 -14.77 1.47 -4.99
C GLU A 75 -15.08 1.55 -6.48
N ALA A 76 -15.98 0.69 -6.94
CA ALA A 76 -16.54 0.85 -8.26
C ALA A 76 -17.36 2.15 -8.28
N SER A 77 -16.98 3.09 -9.13
CA SER A 77 -17.71 4.35 -9.24
C SER A 77 -19.00 4.13 -10.01
N ALA A 78 -20.12 4.49 -9.42
CA ALA A 78 -21.42 4.46 -10.08
C ALA A 78 -21.55 5.49 -11.22
N GLU A 79 -20.60 6.43 -11.30
CA GLU A 79 -20.56 7.47 -12.35
C GLU A 79 -19.87 7.01 -13.64
N LEU A 80 -19.25 5.81 -13.65
CA LEU A 80 -18.52 5.28 -14.79
C LEU A 80 -19.40 4.29 -15.56
N ASP A 81 -19.93 4.72 -16.71
CA ASP A 81 -20.82 3.93 -17.57
C ASP A 81 -20.10 2.76 -18.27
N ARG A 82 -18.77 2.73 -18.25
CA ARG A 82 -17.96 1.72 -18.93
C ARG A 82 -17.17 0.87 -17.95
N ALA A 83 -17.33 -0.44 -18.04
CA ALA A 83 -16.61 -1.42 -17.25
C ALA A 83 -15.07 -1.22 -17.28
N ALA A 84 -14.54 -0.85 -18.45
CA ALA A 84 -13.13 -0.53 -18.62
C ALA A 84 -12.69 0.66 -17.75
N ASP A 85 -13.50 1.71 -17.68
CA ASP A 85 -13.17 2.93 -16.95
C ASP A 85 -13.14 2.68 -15.44
N VAL A 86 -14.02 1.82 -14.93
CA VAL A 86 -14.03 1.41 -13.51
C VAL A 86 -12.71 0.74 -13.12
N LEU A 87 -12.22 -0.20 -13.92
CA LEU A 87 -10.96 -0.91 -13.65
C LEU A 87 -9.75 0.01 -13.81
N HIS A 88 -9.73 0.87 -14.84
CA HIS A 88 -8.66 1.86 -15.02
C HIS A 88 -8.58 2.82 -13.85
N GLU A 89 -9.72 3.35 -13.40
CA GLU A 89 -9.78 4.28 -12.29
C GLU A 89 -9.33 3.62 -10.97
N ALA A 90 -9.71 2.36 -10.74
CA ALA A 90 -9.26 1.60 -9.57
C ALA A 90 -7.73 1.48 -9.53
N VAL A 91 -7.10 1.08 -10.65
CA VAL A 91 -5.62 0.99 -10.75
C VAL A 91 -4.98 2.36 -10.53
N ARG A 92 -5.49 3.41 -11.21
CA ARG A 92 -4.97 4.77 -11.12
C ARG A 92 -5.02 5.30 -9.67
N LYS A 93 -6.17 5.18 -9.01
CA LYS A 93 -6.35 5.62 -7.61
C LYS A 93 -5.41 4.89 -6.67
N CYS A 94 -5.31 3.57 -6.77
CA CYS A 94 -4.43 2.78 -5.92
C CYS A 94 -2.97 3.14 -6.12
N THR A 95 -2.52 3.26 -7.37
CA THR A 95 -1.12 3.59 -7.67
C THR A 95 -0.75 4.99 -7.17
N ARG A 96 -1.60 6.00 -7.42
CA ARG A 96 -1.40 7.38 -6.91
C ARG A 96 -1.35 7.41 -5.39
N SER A 97 -2.26 6.70 -4.72
CA SER A 97 -2.30 6.66 -3.26
C SER A 97 -1.06 6.01 -2.66
N LEU A 98 -0.57 4.94 -3.30
CA LEU A 98 0.63 4.25 -2.83
C LEU A 98 1.88 5.14 -2.90
N VAL A 99 2.00 6.00 -3.91
CA VAL A 99 3.16 6.90 -4.08
C VAL A 99 2.98 8.30 -3.51
N ARG A 100 1.82 8.61 -2.93
CA ARG A 100 1.48 9.95 -2.41
C ARG A 100 2.49 10.47 -1.39
N ASP A 101 2.93 9.62 -0.48
CA ASP A 101 4.07 9.88 0.40
C ASP A 101 5.21 8.94 0.02
N ARG A 102 6.20 9.49 -0.70
CA ARG A 102 7.36 8.75 -1.18
C ARG A 102 8.07 7.98 -0.07
N LYS A 103 8.24 8.60 1.11
CA LYS A 103 8.98 8.00 2.24
C LYS A 103 8.24 6.81 2.81
N VAL A 104 6.93 6.95 2.98
CA VAL A 104 6.05 5.86 3.44
C VAL A 104 6.07 4.72 2.43
N ALA A 105 5.92 5.03 1.14
CA ALA A 105 5.93 4.04 0.06
C ALA A 105 7.25 3.27 -0.01
N GLU A 106 8.39 3.95 -0.01
CA GLU A 106 9.72 3.31 -0.05
C GLU A 106 9.94 2.36 1.13
N VAL A 107 9.64 2.80 2.35
CA VAL A 107 9.79 1.96 3.55
C VAL A 107 8.86 0.74 3.48
N PHE A 108 7.63 0.94 3.06
CA PHE A 108 6.63 -0.12 3.01
C PHE A 108 6.95 -1.17 1.93
N LEU A 109 7.28 -0.72 0.72
CA LEU A 109 7.65 -1.58 -0.41
C LEU A 109 8.95 -2.35 -0.13
N SER A 110 9.95 -1.72 0.47
CA SER A 110 11.23 -2.36 0.80
C SER A 110 11.10 -3.51 1.79
N ASN A 111 10.12 -3.42 2.70
CA ASN A 111 9.92 -4.42 3.75
C ASN A 111 8.85 -5.47 3.42
N ARG A 112 8.23 -5.41 2.23
CA ARG A 112 7.07 -6.24 1.85
C ARG A 112 7.30 -7.75 1.90
N ARG A 113 8.52 -8.20 1.73
CA ARG A 113 8.88 -9.63 1.70
C ARG A 113 9.31 -10.17 3.06
N ASP A 114 9.59 -9.29 4.02
CA ASP A 114 10.02 -9.70 5.35
C ASP A 114 8.82 -9.93 6.27
N GLN A 115 8.29 -11.16 6.24
CA GLN A 115 7.16 -11.57 7.07
C GLN A 115 7.49 -11.62 8.59
N THR A 116 8.76 -11.54 8.96
CA THR A 116 9.17 -11.45 10.36
C THR A 116 9.01 -10.02 10.90
N SER A 117 9.05 -9.03 10.03
CA SER A 117 8.85 -7.62 10.41
C SER A 117 7.38 -7.24 10.53
N ALA A 118 7.08 -6.28 11.40
CA ALA A 118 5.75 -5.69 11.53
C ALA A 118 5.25 -5.08 10.20
N LEU A 119 6.14 -4.42 9.46
CA LEU A 119 5.83 -3.81 8.17
C LEU A 119 5.45 -4.86 7.13
N GLY A 120 6.19 -5.97 7.04
CA GLY A 120 5.89 -7.03 6.08
C GLY A 120 4.59 -7.77 6.40
N ARG A 121 4.31 -8.05 7.69
CA ARG A 121 3.01 -8.61 8.09
C ARG A 121 1.87 -7.68 7.73
N ARG A 122 2.02 -6.38 7.99
CA ARG A 122 0.96 -5.40 7.66
C ARG A 122 0.78 -5.23 6.16
N TRP A 123 1.88 -5.31 5.39
CA TRP A 123 1.83 -5.37 3.93
C TRP A 123 0.93 -6.53 3.45
N THR A 124 1.12 -7.73 3.98
CA THR A 124 0.34 -8.90 3.60
C THR A 124 -1.15 -8.69 3.82
N VAL A 125 -1.53 -8.09 4.95
CA VAL A 125 -2.94 -7.77 5.25
C VAL A 125 -3.51 -6.76 4.25
N LEU A 126 -2.81 -5.65 4.00
CA LEU A 126 -3.25 -4.61 3.06
C LEU A 126 -3.35 -5.16 1.63
N THR A 127 -2.36 -5.94 1.21
CA THR A 127 -2.36 -6.55 -0.12
C THR A 127 -3.51 -7.56 -0.29
N GLY A 128 -3.79 -8.34 0.75
CA GLY A 128 -4.94 -9.26 0.78
C GLY A 128 -6.26 -8.52 0.62
N SER A 129 -6.45 -7.44 1.34
CA SER A 129 -7.64 -6.57 1.23
C SER A 129 -7.75 -5.95 -0.15
N LEU A 130 -6.65 -5.48 -0.73
CA LEU A 130 -6.65 -4.91 -2.09
C LEU A 130 -6.99 -5.95 -3.15
N ARG A 131 -6.43 -7.17 -3.06
CA ARG A 131 -6.78 -8.29 -3.97
C ARG A 131 -8.26 -8.59 -3.93
N GLU A 132 -8.81 -8.74 -2.73
CA GLU A 132 -10.23 -9.04 -2.57
C GLU A 132 -11.09 -7.91 -3.14
N ARG A 133 -10.71 -6.66 -2.92
CA ARG A 133 -11.44 -5.52 -3.46
C ARG A 133 -11.37 -5.47 -4.99
N MET A 134 -10.19 -5.69 -5.58
CA MET A 134 -10.04 -5.78 -7.04
C MET A 134 -10.85 -6.94 -7.62
N ARG A 135 -10.89 -8.10 -6.93
CA ARG A 135 -11.71 -9.23 -7.33
C ARG A 135 -13.21 -8.89 -7.35
N GLN A 136 -13.70 -8.18 -6.33
CA GLN A 136 -15.08 -7.72 -6.29
C GLN A 136 -15.42 -6.76 -7.44
N ILE A 137 -14.52 -5.85 -7.78
CA ILE A 137 -14.69 -4.95 -8.93
C ILE A 137 -14.71 -5.74 -10.25
N VAL A 138 -13.82 -6.72 -10.43
CA VAL A 138 -13.81 -7.59 -11.62
C VAL A 138 -15.13 -8.35 -11.75
N VAL A 139 -15.64 -8.94 -10.67
CA VAL A 139 -16.94 -9.65 -10.66
C VAL A 139 -18.10 -8.68 -10.94
N GLN A 140 -18.05 -7.46 -10.40
CA GLN A 140 -19.08 -6.45 -10.66
C GLN A 140 -19.11 -6.02 -12.14
N VAL A 141 -17.94 -5.86 -12.75
CA VAL A 141 -17.77 -5.51 -14.16
C VAL A 141 -18.15 -6.66 -15.07
N ARG A 142 -17.92 -7.90 -14.62
CA ARG A 142 -18.19 -9.11 -15.36
C ARG A 142 -18.79 -10.22 -14.47
N PRO A 143 -20.12 -10.22 -14.30
CA PRO A 143 -20.79 -11.13 -13.35
C PRO A 143 -20.71 -12.62 -13.71
N ASP A 144 -20.46 -12.94 -14.97
CA ASP A 144 -20.34 -14.30 -15.52
C ASP A 144 -18.93 -14.89 -15.45
N ILE A 145 -17.95 -14.13 -14.93
CA ILE A 145 -16.56 -14.59 -14.81
C ILE A 145 -16.43 -15.71 -13.76
N SER A 146 -15.61 -16.71 -14.04
CA SER A 146 -15.31 -17.74 -13.05
C SER A 146 -14.54 -17.18 -11.85
N ALA A 147 -14.69 -17.79 -10.68
CA ALA A 147 -13.99 -17.37 -9.46
C ALA A 147 -12.46 -17.40 -9.61
N SER A 148 -11.93 -18.39 -10.35
CA SER A 148 -10.50 -18.53 -10.62
C SER A 148 -9.97 -17.44 -11.55
N GLU A 149 -10.69 -17.10 -12.60
CA GLU A 149 -10.33 -16.01 -13.51
C GLU A 149 -10.43 -14.65 -12.82
N ALA A 150 -11.49 -14.41 -12.05
CA ALA A 150 -11.62 -13.18 -11.26
C ALA A 150 -10.44 -13.00 -10.28
N ALA A 151 -10.00 -14.07 -9.63
CA ALA A 151 -8.83 -14.03 -8.76
C ALA A 151 -7.54 -13.75 -9.53
N LEU A 152 -7.34 -14.37 -10.70
CA LEU A 152 -6.18 -14.14 -11.56
C LEU A 152 -6.12 -12.67 -12.04
N HIS A 153 -7.23 -12.13 -12.54
CA HIS A 153 -7.28 -10.74 -13.00
C HIS A 153 -7.05 -9.75 -11.84
N ALA A 154 -7.60 -10.05 -10.66
CA ALA A 154 -7.32 -9.23 -9.47
C ALA A 154 -5.84 -9.22 -9.12
N GLU A 155 -5.15 -10.37 -9.17
CA GLU A 155 -3.70 -10.44 -8.93
C GLU A 155 -2.91 -9.67 -9.97
N LEU A 156 -3.28 -9.74 -11.26
CA LEU A 156 -2.64 -8.96 -12.31
C LEU A 156 -2.83 -7.46 -12.11
N LEU A 157 -4.03 -6.99 -11.76
CA LEU A 157 -4.30 -5.59 -11.46
C LEU A 157 -3.47 -5.08 -10.26
N VAL A 158 -3.40 -5.88 -9.19
CA VAL A 158 -2.58 -5.56 -8.01
C VAL A 158 -1.09 -5.54 -8.36
N SER A 159 -0.62 -6.47 -9.18
CA SER A 159 0.76 -6.50 -9.65
C SER A 159 1.12 -5.26 -10.46
N VAL A 160 0.20 -4.77 -11.30
CA VAL A 160 0.36 -3.50 -12.02
C VAL A 160 0.47 -2.33 -11.05
N VAL A 161 -0.40 -2.24 -10.03
CA VAL A 161 -0.34 -1.16 -9.03
C VAL A 161 1.03 -1.09 -8.37
N TYR A 162 1.57 -2.22 -7.92
CA TYR A 162 2.87 -2.25 -7.25
C TYR A 162 4.04 -2.03 -8.20
N GLY A 163 4.01 -2.65 -9.38
CA GLY A 163 5.06 -2.49 -10.38
C GLY A 163 5.20 -1.04 -10.86
N LEU A 164 4.08 -0.35 -11.06
CA LEU A 164 4.07 1.07 -11.43
C LEU A 164 4.52 1.96 -10.28
N ALA A 165 4.12 1.67 -9.04
CA ALA A 165 4.57 2.42 -7.88
C ALA A 165 6.09 2.32 -7.71
N GLU A 166 6.68 1.12 -7.81
CA GLU A 166 8.13 0.92 -7.78
C GLU A 166 8.83 1.64 -8.94
N ALA A 167 8.33 1.47 -10.17
CA ALA A 167 8.90 2.11 -11.34
C ALA A 167 8.91 3.64 -11.24
N HIS A 168 7.86 4.23 -10.66
CA HIS A 168 7.79 5.66 -10.41
C HIS A 168 8.76 6.12 -9.32
N LEU A 169 8.84 5.38 -8.22
CA LEU A 169 9.78 5.69 -7.12
C LEU A 169 11.25 5.58 -7.58
N ASP A 170 11.53 4.66 -8.49
CA ASP A 170 12.86 4.48 -9.09
C ASP A 170 13.17 5.50 -10.20
N GLY A 171 12.22 6.37 -10.57
CA GLY A 171 12.38 7.35 -11.65
C GLY A 171 12.35 6.73 -13.06
N ARG A 172 11.87 5.47 -13.21
CA ARG A 172 11.70 4.80 -14.51
C ARG A 172 10.40 5.17 -15.21
N VAL A 173 9.44 5.72 -14.46
CA VAL A 173 8.14 6.18 -14.95
C VAL A 173 7.84 7.55 -14.36
N ASP A 174 7.79 8.59 -15.20
CA ASP A 174 7.48 9.96 -14.80
C ASP A 174 5.96 10.21 -14.80
N ASP A 175 5.28 9.84 -15.88
CA ASP A 175 3.83 9.99 -16.03
C ASP A 175 3.11 8.73 -15.54
N LEU A 176 2.78 8.74 -14.26
CA LEU A 176 2.14 7.62 -13.57
C LEU A 176 0.72 7.34 -14.10
N ASP A 177 -0.03 8.38 -14.48
CA ASP A 177 -1.39 8.21 -14.98
C ASP A 177 -1.41 7.57 -16.35
N ARG A 178 -0.55 8.03 -17.25
CA ARG A 178 -0.38 7.44 -18.57
C ARG A 178 0.07 5.99 -18.49
N ALA A 179 1.01 5.70 -17.58
CA ALA A 179 1.50 4.35 -17.35
C ALA A 179 0.39 3.44 -16.78
N ALA A 180 -0.39 3.92 -15.80
CA ALA A 180 -1.51 3.18 -15.23
C ALA A 180 -2.58 2.88 -16.31
N ALA A 181 -2.95 3.87 -17.12
CA ALA A 181 -3.90 3.68 -18.22
C ALA A 181 -3.38 2.69 -19.27
N THR A 182 -2.10 2.72 -19.58
CA THR A 182 -1.49 1.81 -20.57
C THR A 182 -1.42 0.38 -20.04
N ALA A 183 -0.93 0.18 -18.82
CA ALA A 183 -0.75 -1.15 -18.24
C ALA A 183 -2.09 -1.83 -17.91
N SER A 184 -3.08 -1.09 -17.41
CA SER A 184 -4.39 -1.65 -17.08
C SER A 184 -5.20 -2.00 -18.35
N ARG A 185 -4.97 -1.33 -19.48
CA ARG A 185 -5.72 -1.55 -20.71
C ARG A 185 -5.65 -3.00 -21.22
N ALA A 186 -4.47 -3.61 -21.21
CA ALA A 186 -4.30 -4.99 -21.64
C ALA A 186 -5.07 -5.97 -20.74
N ILE A 187 -5.03 -5.75 -19.41
CA ILE A 187 -5.75 -6.59 -18.45
C ILE A 187 -7.26 -6.39 -18.61
N VAL A 188 -7.70 -5.14 -18.71
CA VAL A 188 -9.12 -4.79 -18.90
C VAL A 188 -9.66 -5.43 -20.18
N THR A 189 -8.90 -5.37 -21.30
CA THR A 189 -9.28 -6.06 -22.54
C THR A 189 -9.42 -7.57 -22.31
N SER A 190 -8.49 -8.18 -21.56
CA SER A 190 -8.58 -9.60 -21.23
C SER A 190 -9.80 -9.91 -20.36
N VAL A 191 -10.09 -9.10 -19.32
CA VAL A 191 -11.30 -9.27 -18.49
C VAL A 191 -12.57 -9.24 -19.34
N LEU A 192 -12.64 -8.30 -20.28
CA LEU A 192 -13.85 -8.08 -21.10
C LEU A 192 -13.98 -9.09 -22.26
N SER A 193 -12.87 -9.64 -22.75
CA SER A 193 -12.85 -10.53 -23.93
C SER A 193 -12.80 -12.03 -23.61
N SER A 194 -12.52 -12.42 -22.33
CA SER A 194 -12.53 -13.84 -21.95
C SER A 194 -13.93 -14.39 -22.13
N SER A 195 -14.15 -15.16 -23.21
CA SER A 195 -15.41 -15.89 -23.42
C SER A 195 -15.58 -16.91 -22.29
N SER A 196 -16.82 -17.13 -21.85
CA SER A 196 -17.17 -18.24 -20.99
C SER A 196 -16.66 -19.54 -21.62
N VAL A 197 -15.61 -20.13 -21.06
CA VAL A 197 -15.15 -21.50 -21.44
C VAL A 197 -16.10 -22.56 -20.85
N ALA A 198 -17.38 -22.27 -20.75
CA ALA A 198 -18.39 -23.16 -20.19
C ALA A 198 -19.10 -24.01 -21.25
N ASP A 199 -18.74 -23.91 -22.55
CA ASP A 199 -19.42 -24.66 -23.63
C ASP A 199 -18.51 -25.57 -24.45
N ALA A 200 -17.49 -26.19 -23.82
CA ALA A 200 -16.70 -27.22 -24.48
C ALA A 200 -16.27 -28.31 -23.50
N ALA A 201 -17.23 -29.10 -23.00
CA ALA A 201 -17.01 -30.45 -22.41
C ALA A 201 -18.28 -31.27 -22.53
#